data_aa8885c6307643abc10f71c0cac3a22f
#
_entry.id   aa8885c6307643abc10f71c0cac3a22f
#
_cell.length_a   1.000
_cell.length_b   1.000
_cell.length_c   1.000
_cell.angle_alpha   90.00
_cell.angle_beta   90.00
_cell.angle_gamma   90.00
#
_symmetry.space_group_name_H-M   'P 1'
#
loop_
_entity.id
_entity.type
_entity.pdbx_description
1 polymer ?
#
loop_
_entity_poly.entity_id
_entity_poly.type
_entity_poly.pdbx_seq_one_letter_code
_entity_poly.pdbx_strand_id
1 'polypeptide(L)' 'MKKNPDNRDDNVEHLQNAIDGTVRNIRKAKEAIRATSNDKTREELIAKNERRAEALNGLRHEIKDEADYKKRKRT' A
#
# COMPACT_ATOMS: atom_id res chain seq x y z
N MET A 1 -15.30 -16.50 14.56
CA MET A 1 -13.92 -16.59 14.66
C MET A 1 -13.26 -15.48 15.40
N LYS A 2 -12.36 -15.84 16.25
CA LYS A 2 -11.76 -14.89 17.08
C LYS A 2 -10.44 -14.46 16.63
N LYS A 3 -10.20 -13.19 16.58
CA LYS A 3 -8.93 -12.70 16.21
C LYS A 3 -8.07 -12.49 17.38
N ASN A 4 -6.87 -12.90 17.27
CA ASN A 4 -5.90 -12.65 18.31
C ASN A 4 -5.28 -11.28 18.05
N PRO A 5 -5.49 -10.31 18.93
CA PRO A 5 -4.97 -8.97 18.66
C PRO A 5 -3.46 -8.91 18.58
N ASP A 6 -2.78 -9.88 19.13
CA ASP A 6 -1.32 -9.89 19.10
C ASP A 6 -0.76 -10.71 17.96
N ASN A 7 -1.60 -11.14 17.05
CA ASN A 7 -1.15 -11.99 15.96
C ASN A 7 -0.44 -11.17 14.90
N ARG A 8 0.87 -11.24 14.91
CA ARG A 8 1.67 -10.49 13.96
C ARG A 8 1.59 -11.03 12.55
N ASP A 9 1.23 -12.30 12.43
CA ASP A 9 1.02 -12.87 11.10
C ASP A 9 -0.14 -12.21 10.40
N ASP A 10 -1.22 -11.94 11.14
CA ASP A 10 -2.35 -11.21 10.59
C ASP A 10 -1.93 -9.81 10.17
N ASN A 11 -1.08 -9.19 10.96
CA ASN A 11 -0.65 -7.84 10.64
C ASN A 11 0.13 -7.79 9.34
N VAL A 12 1.03 -8.75 9.12
CA VAL A 12 1.78 -8.82 7.87
C VAL A 12 0.82 -9.04 6.71
N GLU A 13 -0.14 -9.89 6.88
CA GLU A 13 -1.11 -10.16 5.84
C GLU A 13 -1.92 -8.91 5.50
N HIS A 14 -2.35 -8.17 6.51
CA HIS A 14 -3.07 -6.93 6.29
C HIS A 14 -2.22 -5.91 5.54
N LEU A 15 -0.96 -5.80 5.93
CA LEU A 15 -0.06 -4.89 5.25
C LEU A 15 0.16 -5.30 3.80
N GLN A 16 0.30 -6.58 3.54
CA GLN A 16 0.49 -7.07 2.19
C GLN A 16 -0.74 -6.78 1.33
N ASN A 17 -1.92 -6.98 1.89
CA ASN A 17 -3.15 -6.67 1.16
C ASN A 17 -3.27 -5.18 0.86
N ALA A 18 -2.87 -4.34 1.80
CA ALA A 18 -2.90 -2.90 1.58
C ALA A 18 -1.91 -2.49 0.50
N ILE A 19 -0.74 -3.11 0.48
CA ILE A 19 0.25 -2.85 -0.56
C ILE A 19 -0.31 -3.23 -1.92
N ASP A 20 -0.88 -4.41 -2.02
CA ASP A 20 -1.42 -4.89 -3.29
C ASP A 20 -2.53 -3.99 -3.80
N GLY A 21 -3.42 -3.57 -2.91
CA GLY A 21 -4.51 -2.68 -3.28
C GLY A 21 -4.00 -1.32 -3.74
N THR A 22 -2.99 -0.80 -3.04
CA THR A 22 -2.42 0.49 -3.41
C THR A 22 -1.74 0.43 -4.77
N VAL A 23 -0.98 -0.64 -5.02
CA VAL A 23 -0.34 -0.82 -6.32
C VAL A 23 -1.37 -0.89 -7.43
N ARG A 24 -2.45 -1.63 -7.18
CA ARG A 24 -3.52 -1.76 -8.17
C ARG A 24 -4.15 -0.40 -8.47
N ASN A 25 -4.41 0.38 -7.43
CA ASN A 25 -5.01 1.69 -7.62
C ASN A 25 -4.09 2.65 -8.35
N ILE A 26 -2.78 2.57 -8.09
CA ILE A 26 -1.82 3.39 -8.82
C ILE A 26 -1.86 3.05 -10.31
N ARG A 27 -1.93 1.78 -10.65
CA ARG A 27 -1.99 1.36 -12.05
C ARG A 27 -3.23 1.85 -12.73
N LYS A 28 -4.37 1.71 -12.07
CA LYS A 28 -5.63 2.19 -12.63
C LYS A 28 -5.60 3.68 -12.87
N ALA A 29 -5.04 4.43 -11.92
CA ALA A 29 -4.95 5.87 -12.08
C ALA A 29 -4.03 6.25 -13.22
N LYS A 30 -2.94 5.52 -13.40
CA LYS A 30 -2.05 5.80 -14.52
C LYS A 30 -2.74 5.62 -15.87
N GLU A 31 -3.59 4.60 -15.96
CA GLU A 31 -4.36 4.40 -17.17
C GLU A 31 -5.33 5.55 -17.39
N ALA A 32 -6.00 5.99 -16.34
CA ALA A 32 -6.93 7.11 -16.45
C ALA A 32 -6.21 8.39 -16.81
N ILE A 33 -5.02 8.61 -16.27
CA ILE A 33 -4.21 9.78 -16.59
C ILE A 33 -3.91 9.82 -18.09
N ARG A 34 -3.57 8.68 -18.66
CA ARG A 34 -3.26 8.62 -20.09
C ARG A 34 -4.49 8.78 -20.95
N ALA A 35 -5.63 8.32 -20.46
CA ALA A 35 -6.84 8.31 -21.25
C ALA A 35 -7.61 9.62 -21.25
N THR A 36 -7.47 10.41 -20.17
CA THR A 36 -8.27 11.61 -20.05
C THR A 36 -7.72 12.76 -20.89
N SER A 37 -8.62 13.51 -21.49
CA SER A 37 -8.24 14.73 -22.21
C SER A 37 -8.47 15.98 -21.34
N ASN A 38 -9.00 15.80 -20.15
CA ASN A 38 -9.27 16.92 -19.26
C ASN A 38 -8.04 17.18 -18.37
N ASP A 39 -7.43 18.36 -18.54
CA ASP A 39 -6.20 18.67 -17.84
C ASP A 39 -6.40 18.73 -16.34
N LYS A 40 -7.52 19.28 -15.90
CA LYS A 40 -7.77 19.39 -14.47
C LYS A 40 -7.91 18.01 -13.84
N THR A 41 -8.63 17.12 -14.51
CA THR A 41 -8.79 15.76 -14.02
C THR A 41 -7.44 15.07 -13.98
N ARG A 42 -6.61 15.28 -15.00
CA ARG A 42 -5.29 14.68 -15.03
C ARG A 42 -4.44 15.11 -13.86
N GLU A 43 -4.45 16.41 -13.57
CA GLU A 43 -3.66 16.92 -12.44
C GLU A 43 -4.13 16.34 -11.12
N GLU A 44 -5.44 16.22 -10.95
CA GLU A 44 -5.98 15.63 -9.73
C GLU A 44 -5.57 14.18 -9.57
N LEU A 45 -5.61 13.43 -10.67
CA LEU A 45 -5.20 12.04 -10.62
C LEU A 45 -3.72 11.89 -10.31
N ILE A 46 -2.91 12.75 -10.88
CA ILE A 46 -1.47 12.72 -10.63
C ILE A 46 -1.20 12.99 -9.15
N ALA A 47 -1.87 14.00 -8.59
CA ALA A 47 -1.68 14.33 -7.19
C ALA A 47 -2.09 13.19 -6.27
N LYS A 48 -3.21 12.54 -6.60
CA LYS A 48 -3.66 11.40 -5.80
C LYS A 48 -2.67 10.26 -5.89
N ASN A 49 -2.12 10.04 -7.07
CA ASN A 49 -1.16 8.96 -7.24
C ASN A 49 0.13 9.22 -6.49
N GLU A 50 0.54 10.46 -6.39
CA GLU A 50 1.72 10.80 -5.60
C GLU A 50 1.50 10.46 -4.13
N ARG A 51 0.31 10.76 -3.61
CA ARG A 51 0.00 10.39 -2.24
C ARG A 51 -0.04 8.89 -2.05
N ARG A 52 -0.56 8.18 -3.03
CA ARG A 52 -0.57 6.71 -2.99
C ARG A 52 0.84 6.16 -2.97
N ALA A 53 1.74 6.75 -3.75
CA ALA A 53 3.12 6.29 -3.78
C ALA A 53 3.80 6.50 -2.45
N GLU A 54 3.53 7.62 -1.80
CA GLU A 54 4.08 7.87 -0.48
C GLU A 54 3.53 6.89 0.55
N ALA A 55 2.24 6.63 0.47
CA ALA A 55 1.62 5.65 1.37
C ALA A 55 2.20 4.27 1.13
N LEU A 56 2.46 3.93 -0.12
CA LEU A 56 3.05 2.65 -0.47
C LEU A 56 4.43 2.49 0.16
N ASN A 57 5.24 3.55 0.12
CA ASN A 57 6.54 3.50 0.77
C ASN A 57 6.42 3.26 2.25
N GLY A 58 5.46 3.91 2.91
CA GLY A 58 5.23 3.70 4.32
C GLY A 58 4.83 2.27 4.62
N LEU A 59 3.93 1.72 3.80
CA LEU A 59 3.49 0.34 4.00
C LEU A 59 4.65 -0.64 3.83
N ARG A 60 5.52 -0.39 2.86
CA ARG A 60 6.67 -1.26 2.64
C ARG A 60 7.64 -1.22 3.81
N HIS A 61 7.83 -0.05 4.39
CA HIS A 61 8.66 0.05 5.58
C HIS A 61 8.03 -0.71 6.75
N GLU A 62 6.74 -0.56 6.91
CA GLU A 62 6.05 -1.26 7.99
C GLU A 62 6.14 -2.76 7.87
N ILE A 63 5.93 -3.28 6.66
CA ILE A 63 5.95 -4.72 6.49
C ILE A 63 7.36 -5.27 6.68
N LYS A 64 8.36 -4.51 6.29
CA LYS A 64 9.73 -4.91 6.52
C LYS A 64 10.05 -4.95 8.01
N ASP A 65 9.59 -3.95 8.75
CA ASP A 65 9.80 -3.90 10.19
C ASP A 65 9.14 -5.08 10.88
N GLU A 66 7.93 -5.43 10.45
CA GLU A 66 7.24 -6.57 11.02
C GLU A 66 7.99 -7.87 10.74
N ALA A 67 8.48 -8.02 9.53
CA ALA A 67 9.22 -9.21 9.17
C ALA A 67 10.52 -9.31 9.98
N ASP A 68 11.21 -8.20 10.16
CA ASP A 68 12.42 -8.17 10.95
C ASP A 68 12.14 -8.49 12.41
N TYR A 69 11.04 -7.98 12.93
CA TYR A 69 10.64 -8.27 14.30
C TYR A 69 10.41 -9.76 14.49
N LYS A 70 9.74 -10.39 13.55
CA LYS A 70 9.47 -11.81 13.64
C LYS A 70 10.76 -12.63 13.60
N LYS A 71 11.68 -12.21 12.76
CA LYS A 71 12.97 -12.88 12.70
C LYS A 71 13.71 -12.80 14.00
N ARG A 72 13.74 -11.63 14.60
CA ARG A 72 14.44 -11.46 15.86
C ARG A 72 13.80 -12.24 16.97
N LYS A 73 12.48 -12.30 16.94
CA LYS A 73 11.76 -13.00 17.99
C LYS A 73 12.02 -14.50 17.94
N ARG A 74 12.29 -15.01 16.79
CA ARG A 74 12.56 -16.43 16.62
C ARG A 74 13.87 -16.87 17.20
N THR A 75 14.81 -16.02 17.23
CA THR A 75 16.09 -16.34 17.79
C THR A 75 16.10 -16.05 19.28
#